data_82efb73b15211f487e3cb0706688d54e
#
_entry.id   82efb73b15211f487e3cb0706688d54e
#
_cell.length_a   1.000
_cell.length_b   1.000
_cell.length_c   1.000
_cell.angle_alpha   90.00
_cell.angle_beta   90.00
_cell.angle_gamma   90.00
#
_symmetry.space_group_name_H-M   'P 1'
#
loop_
_entity.id
_entity.type
_entity.pdbx_description
1 polymer ?
#
loop_
_entity_poly.entity_id
_entity_poly.type
_entity_poly.pdbx_seq_one_letter_code
_entity_poly.pdbx_strand_id
1 'polypeptide(L)'
;ILMTDIEMPGENGLQLLHWVSENYPDIVCILLTSHADFSYAQESIKLGCFDYVVQPAPYQEIEDALLRAIAKVHTEAEKNQYYKDGLFYTNHKQELTDRTILNLFSQNPANRQQALQLLNEIHYPLSLQSCIRLISIDIYPLTDNTADSSLVDLVMRQKITDSLRLCGFCKPIYNLITLNTSKRFVIVLFANGDALSNLSVSSYHAFYQQLSKQISPEMSIYIGNFISFSEMRSEIHRIDTFVANNVNKKPSLYFTEQEKNFATSMDVADNIAHWNRLLNSEQYEKLLESILSYLDFIS
;
A
#
# COMPACT_ATOMS: atom_id res chain seq x y z
N ILE A 1 5.97 39.27 1.14
CA ILE A 1 5.34 40.40 1.85
C ILE A 1 5.42 41.60 0.93
N LEU A 2 4.32 42.32 0.76
CA LEU A 2 4.24 43.59 0.09
C LEU A 2 3.95 44.69 1.13
N MET A 3 4.76 45.75 1.10
CA MET A 3 4.48 46.96 1.90
C MET A 3 4.42 48.12 0.89
N THR A 4 3.31 48.84 0.84
CA THR A 4 3.08 49.91 -0.12
C THR A 4 2.33 51.07 0.45
N ASP A 5 2.60 52.29 -0.06
CA ASP A 5 1.80 53.47 0.29
C ASP A 5 0.46 53.40 -0.48
N ILE A 6 -0.60 53.99 0.09
CA ILE A 6 -1.87 54.17 -0.59
C ILE A 6 -1.77 55.29 -1.62
N GLU A 7 -1.12 56.40 -1.29
CA GLU A 7 -1.04 57.58 -2.14
C GLU A 7 0.20 57.55 -2.99
N MET A 8 0.12 56.92 -4.15
CA MET A 8 1.20 56.88 -5.13
C MET A 8 0.80 57.54 -6.44
N PRO A 9 1.75 58.16 -7.17
CA PRO A 9 1.50 58.72 -8.52
C PRO A 9 1.14 57.59 -9.49
N GLY A 10 0.00 57.70 -10.16
CA GLY A 10 -0.49 56.72 -11.12
C GLY A 10 -1.53 55.79 -10.51
N GLU A 11 -1.17 54.54 -10.22
CA GLU A 11 -2.04 53.60 -9.51
C GLU A 11 -1.86 53.73 -7.99
N ASN A 12 -2.98 53.75 -7.28
CA ASN A 12 -2.92 53.85 -5.81
C ASN A 12 -2.71 52.45 -5.16
N GLY A 13 -2.26 52.42 -3.89
CA GLY A 13 -1.96 51.21 -3.17
C GLY A 13 -3.16 50.27 -2.99
N LEU A 14 -4.39 50.75 -2.99
CA LEU A 14 -5.59 49.91 -2.94
C LEU A 14 -5.84 49.18 -4.27
N GLN A 15 -5.58 49.82 -5.39
CA GLN A 15 -5.66 49.19 -6.70
C GLN A 15 -4.58 48.08 -6.82
N LEU A 16 -3.37 48.35 -6.36
CA LEU A 16 -2.30 47.38 -6.30
C LEU A 16 -2.66 46.20 -5.37
N LEU A 17 -3.22 46.48 -4.20
CA LEU A 17 -3.67 45.46 -3.24
C LEU A 17 -4.75 44.56 -3.87
N HIS A 18 -5.72 45.14 -4.56
CA HIS A 18 -6.78 44.40 -5.26
C HIS A 18 -6.17 43.45 -6.31
N TRP A 19 -5.29 43.97 -7.17
CA TRP A 19 -4.62 43.17 -8.18
C TRP A 19 -3.79 42.04 -7.55
N VAL A 20 -3.04 42.31 -6.48
CA VAL A 20 -2.25 41.30 -5.75
C VAL A 20 -3.17 40.25 -5.11
N SER A 21 -4.27 40.63 -4.51
CA SER A 21 -5.21 39.68 -3.88
C SER A 21 -5.83 38.70 -4.89
N GLU A 22 -6.03 39.13 -6.14
CA GLU A 22 -6.57 38.27 -7.20
C GLU A 22 -5.51 37.35 -7.85
N ASN A 23 -4.29 37.87 -8.03
CA ASN A 23 -3.26 37.16 -8.78
C ASN A 23 -2.24 36.41 -7.88
N TYR A 24 -2.05 36.88 -6.66
CA TYR A 24 -1.04 36.39 -5.70
C TYR A 24 -1.59 36.34 -4.27
N PRO A 25 -2.60 35.50 -3.98
CA PRO A 25 -3.32 35.50 -2.69
C PRO A 25 -2.43 35.13 -1.49
N ASP A 26 -1.27 34.52 -1.73
CA ASP A 26 -0.30 34.15 -0.69
C ASP A 26 0.58 35.33 -0.25
N ILE A 27 0.49 36.48 -0.90
CA ILE A 27 1.27 37.65 -0.52
C ILE A 27 0.57 38.40 0.62
N VAL A 28 1.27 38.51 1.74
CA VAL A 28 0.81 39.29 2.89
C VAL A 28 1.10 40.77 2.61
N CYS A 29 0.03 41.59 2.60
CA CYS A 29 0.11 43.01 2.25
C CYS A 29 -0.05 43.91 3.47
N ILE A 30 0.84 44.90 3.59
CA ILE A 30 0.77 45.97 4.59
C ILE A 30 0.63 47.30 3.84
N LEU A 31 -0.39 48.11 4.22
CA LEU A 31 -0.58 49.42 3.64
C LEU A 31 -0.04 50.51 4.56
N LEU A 32 0.64 51.46 3.97
CA LEU A 32 1.06 52.70 4.63
C LEU A 32 0.18 53.86 4.10
N THR A 33 -0.15 54.81 4.93
CA THR A 33 -0.94 55.98 4.51
C THR A 33 -0.60 57.23 5.31
N SER A 34 -0.55 58.36 4.69
CA SER A 34 -0.40 59.64 5.34
C SER A 34 -1.75 60.21 5.84
N HIS A 35 -2.87 59.61 5.53
CA HIS A 35 -4.19 60.01 5.91
C HIS A 35 -4.94 58.99 6.76
N ALA A 36 -5.36 59.38 7.95
CA ALA A 36 -6.22 58.55 8.79
C ALA A 36 -7.69 58.58 8.29
N ASP A 37 -7.90 58.13 7.04
CA ASP A 37 -9.24 58.11 6.44
C ASP A 37 -9.87 56.72 6.71
N PHE A 38 -11.04 56.75 7.36
CA PHE A 38 -11.80 55.57 7.68
C PHE A 38 -12.20 54.76 6.44
N SER A 39 -12.45 55.44 5.33
CA SER A 39 -12.82 54.81 4.05
C SER A 39 -11.69 53.90 3.50
N TYR A 40 -10.45 54.33 3.56
CA TYR A 40 -9.29 53.58 3.18
C TYR A 40 -9.06 52.36 4.06
N ALA A 41 -9.22 52.52 5.35
CA ALA A 41 -9.12 51.41 6.29
C ALA A 41 -10.20 50.33 6.04
N GLN A 42 -11.46 50.78 5.81
CA GLN A 42 -12.56 49.87 5.52
C GLN A 42 -12.35 49.10 4.18
N GLU A 43 -11.87 49.77 3.15
CA GLU A 43 -11.63 49.18 1.84
C GLU A 43 -10.46 48.21 1.90
N SER A 44 -9.36 48.56 2.57
CA SER A 44 -8.21 47.70 2.76
C SER A 44 -8.55 46.37 3.45
N ILE A 45 -9.41 46.41 4.49
CA ILE A 45 -9.89 45.23 5.17
C ILE A 45 -10.71 44.35 4.23
N LYS A 46 -11.59 44.90 3.41
CA LYS A 46 -12.38 44.15 2.42
C LYS A 46 -11.51 43.47 1.37
N LEU A 47 -10.39 44.09 1.00
CA LEU A 47 -9.41 43.57 0.05
C LEU A 47 -8.42 42.61 0.69
N GLY A 48 -8.52 42.28 1.98
CA GLY A 48 -7.69 41.32 2.68
C GLY A 48 -6.32 41.85 3.10
N CYS A 49 -6.16 43.18 3.26
CA CYS A 49 -4.96 43.75 3.84
C CYS A 49 -4.66 43.12 5.20
N PHE A 50 -3.41 42.76 5.44
CA PHE A 50 -2.98 42.17 6.68
C PHE A 50 -2.84 43.19 7.79
N ASP A 51 -2.27 44.35 7.47
CA ASP A 51 -2.06 45.44 8.43
C ASP A 51 -2.10 46.79 7.74
N TYR A 52 -2.38 47.84 8.52
CA TYR A 52 -2.60 49.19 8.03
C TYR A 52 -1.91 50.16 9.00
N VAL A 53 -0.90 50.89 8.52
CA VAL A 53 -0.07 51.79 9.34
C VAL A 53 -0.25 53.23 8.88
N VAL A 54 -0.67 54.09 9.81
CA VAL A 54 -0.86 55.54 9.56
C VAL A 54 0.43 56.30 9.81
N GLN A 55 0.92 57.02 8.79
CA GLN A 55 2.11 57.83 8.89
C GLN A 55 1.77 59.29 9.31
N PRO A 56 2.69 59.96 10.05
CA PRO A 56 4.01 59.48 10.48
C PRO A 56 3.88 58.49 11.64
N ALA A 57 4.42 57.29 11.45
CA ALA A 57 4.47 56.23 12.46
C ALA A 57 5.86 56.16 13.10
N PRO A 58 5.97 55.82 14.41
CA PRO A 58 7.25 55.43 14.98
C PRO A 58 7.87 54.25 14.22
N TYR A 59 9.19 54.24 14.11
CA TYR A 59 9.89 53.15 13.40
C TYR A 59 9.55 51.75 13.97
N GLN A 60 9.35 51.71 15.29
CA GLN A 60 8.95 50.50 16.01
C GLN A 60 7.61 49.92 15.52
N GLU A 61 6.63 50.76 15.19
CA GLU A 61 5.30 50.33 14.73
C GLU A 61 5.38 49.66 13.36
N ILE A 62 6.21 50.20 12.46
CA ILE A 62 6.47 49.63 11.14
C ILE A 62 7.19 48.28 11.28
N GLU A 63 8.20 48.20 12.15
CA GLU A 63 8.94 47.00 12.46
C GLU A 63 8.01 45.91 13.03
N ASP A 64 7.15 46.26 14.00
CA ASP A 64 6.19 45.34 14.61
C ASP A 64 5.18 44.80 13.58
N ALA A 65 4.68 45.65 12.67
CA ALA A 65 3.80 45.23 11.58
C ALA A 65 4.48 44.23 10.65
N LEU A 66 5.75 44.51 10.30
CA LEU A 66 6.53 43.61 9.47
C LEU A 66 6.83 42.26 10.13
N LEU A 67 7.18 42.28 11.44
CA LEU A 67 7.42 41.04 12.20
C LEU A 67 6.15 40.19 12.31
N ARG A 68 4.98 40.82 12.52
CA ARG A 68 3.67 40.10 12.49
C ARG A 68 3.41 39.45 11.09
N ALA A 69 3.71 40.17 10.01
CA ALA A 69 3.55 39.65 8.66
C ALA A 69 4.48 38.48 8.37
N ILE A 70 5.74 38.56 8.82
CA ILE A 70 6.72 37.47 8.71
C ILE A 70 6.21 36.24 9.45
N ALA A 71 5.77 36.41 10.69
CA ALA A 71 5.24 35.30 11.49
C ALA A 71 4.01 34.64 10.81
N LYS A 72 3.12 35.44 10.19
CA LYS A 72 1.98 34.91 9.42
C LYS A 72 2.44 34.07 8.25
N VAL A 73 3.38 34.57 7.43
CA VAL A 73 3.92 33.82 6.27
C VAL A 73 4.53 32.50 6.71
N HIS A 74 5.31 32.47 7.80
CA HIS A 74 5.88 31.22 8.34
C HIS A 74 4.80 30.24 8.78
N THR A 75 3.80 30.70 9.54
CA THR A 75 2.71 29.85 10.02
C THR A 75 1.90 29.24 8.86
N GLU A 76 1.63 30.02 7.81
CA GLU A 76 0.92 29.53 6.62
C GLU A 76 1.75 28.54 5.81
N ALA A 77 3.06 28.80 5.67
CA ALA A 77 3.98 27.87 5.00
C ALA A 77 4.07 26.51 5.75
N GLU A 78 4.15 26.54 7.08
CA GLU A 78 4.13 25.33 7.89
C GLU A 78 2.82 24.55 7.74
N LYS A 79 1.67 25.22 7.81
CA LYS A 79 0.35 24.58 7.61
C LYS A 79 0.25 23.94 6.22
N ASN A 80 0.70 24.62 5.19
CA ASN A 80 0.70 24.09 3.83
C ASN A 80 1.62 22.88 3.68
N GLN A 81 2.76 22.87 4.38
CA GLN A 81 3.65 21.71 4.42
C GLN A 81 2.99 20.52 5.11
N TYR A 82 2.40 20.73 6.31
CA TYR A 82 1.66 19.67 7.00
C TYR A 82 0.49 19.13 6.19
N TYR A 83 -0.21 19.99 5.45
CA TYR A 83 -1.29 19.56 4.56
C TYR A 83 -0.79 18.71 3.40
N LYS A 84 0.31 19.11 2.75
CA LYS A 84 0.96 18.33 1.68
C LYS A 84 1.46 16.98 2.18
N ASP A 85 2.09 16.96 3.34
CA ASP A 85 2.59 15.73 3.97
C ASP A 85 1.42 14.80 4.35
N GLY A 86 0.32 15.36 4.86
CA GLY A 86 -0.90 14.61 5.15
C GLY A 86 -1.57 14.02 3.91
N LEU A 87 -1.62 14.77 2.81
CA LEU A 87 -2.11 14.28 1.52
C LEU A 87 -1.21 13.20 0.95
N PHE A 88 0.12 13.39 0.99
CA PHE A 88 1.08 12.38 0.58
C PHE A 88 0.88 11.09 1.38
N TYR A 89 0.82 11.19 2.71
CA TYR A 89 0.57 10.03 3.57
C TYR A 89 -0.77 9.35 3.24
N THR A 90 -1.84 10.11 3.06
CA THR A 90 -3.17 9.56 2.75
C THR A 90 -3.17 8.82 1.42
N ASN A 91 -2.53 9.37 0.39
CA ASN A 91 -2.47 8.79 -0.93
C ASN A 91 -1.57 7.54 -1.00
N HIS A 92 -0.52 7.46 -0.17
CA HIS A 92 0.45 6.37 -0.19
C HIS A 92 0.32 5.43 1.02
N LYS A 93 -0.68 5.65 1.88
CA LYS A 93 -0.88 4.87 3.11
C LYS A 93 -0.87 3.36 2.86
N GLN A 94 -1.57 2.91 1.84
CA GLN A 94 -1.66 1.50 1.50
C GLN A 94 -0.29 0.93 1.08
N GLU A 95 0.42 1.63 0.21
CA GLU A 95 1.75 1.21 -0.27
C GLU A 95 2.78 1.18 0.88
N LEU A 96 2.78 2.21 1.73
CA LEU A 96 3.66 2.27 2.90
C LEU A 96 3.35 1.13 3.87
N THR A 97 2.08 0.84 4.10
CA THR A 97 1.66 -0.28 4.95
C THR A 97 2.07 -1.62 4.35
N ASP A 98 1.86 -1.84 3.06
CA ASP A 98 2.25 -3.06 2.36
C ASP A 98 3.77 -3.29 2.44
N ARG A 99 4.57 -2.25 2.24
CA ARG A 99 6.04 -2.30 2.42
C ARG A 99 6.44 -2.60 3.87
N THR A 100 5.75 -2.01 4.83
CA THR A 100 6.02 -2.26 6.25
C THR A 100 5.69 -3.71 6.61
N ILE A 101 4.58 -4.25 6.12
CA ILE A 101 4.20 -5.65 6.30
C ILE A 101 5.22 -6.57 5.60
N LEU A 102 5.71 -6.22 4.40
CA LEU A 102 6.78 -6.96 3.74
C LEU A 102 8.05 -7.10 4.62
N ASN A 103 8.41 -6.06 5.36
CA ASN A 103 9.55 -6.11 6.27
C ASN A 103 9.38 -7.10 7.43
N LEU A 104 8.14 -7.47 7.79
CA LEU A 104 7.87 -8.51 8.77
C LEU A 104 8.28 -9.91 8.27
N PHE A 105 8.34 -10.11 6.95
CA PHE A 105 8.85 -11.34 6.34
C PHE A 105 10.38 -11.39 6.26
N SER A 106 11.05 -10.27 6.56
CA SER A 106 12.51 -10.18 6.51
C SER A 106 13.17 -11.20 7.44
N GLN A 107 14.28 -11.78 7.00
CA GLN A 107 15.12 -12.64 7.84
C GLN A 107 15.82 -11.83 8.94
N ASN A 108 16.06 -10.52 8.71
CA ASN A 108 16.71 -9.64 9.66
C ASN A 108 15.76 -9.27 10.83
N PRO A 109 16.11 -9.62 12.09
CA PRO A 109 15.29 -9.28 13.25
C PRO A 109 15.06 -7.78 13.44
N ALA A 110 16.07 -6.95 13.12
CA ALA A 110 15.98 -5.49 13.25
C ALA A 110 14.89 -4.92 12.33
N ASN A 111 14.80 -5.39 11.07
CA ASN A 111 13.76 -4.95 10.13
C ASN A 111 12.36 -5.31 10.65
N ARG A 112 12.20 -6.50 11.24
CA ARG A 112 10.92 -6.92 11.82
C ARG A 112 10.51 -6.06 13.01
N GLN A 113 11.45 -5.76 13.91
CA GLN A 113 11.19 -4.92 15.07
C GLN A 113 10.82 -3.49 14.66
N GLN A 114 11.53 -2.92 13.70
CA GLN A 114 11.23 -1.61 13.15
C GLN A 114 9.83 -1.59 12.47
N ALA A 115 9.50 -2.62 11.71
CA ALA A 115 8.20 -2.73 11.08
C ALA A 115 7.05 -2.81 12.10
N LEU A 116 7.20 -3.58 13.18
CA LEU A 116 6.22 -3.64 14.28
C LEU A 116 6.08 -2.28 14.97
N GLN A 117 7.17 -1.58 15.21
CA GLN A 117 7.14 -0.26 15.81
C GLN A 117 6.37 0.73 14.91
N LEU A 118 6.67 0.78 13.62
CA LEU A 118 5.97 1.62 12.65
C LEU A 118 4.46 1.32 12.57
N LEU A 119 4.07 0.04 12.56
CA LEU A 119 2.65 -0.33 12.56
C LEU A 119 1.93 0.15 13.83
N ASN A 120 2.59 0.09 14.98
CA ASN A 120 2.06 0.62 16.23
C ASN A 120 1.93 2.15 16.20
N GLU A 121 2.94 2.87 15.70
CA GLU A 121 2.94 4.33 15.59
C GLU A 121 1.81 4.86 14.70
N ILE A 122 1.53 4.17 13.59
CA ILE A 122 0.41 4.51 12.69
C ILE A 122 -0.95 3.96 13.15
N HIS A 123 -1.01 3.39 14.37
CA HIS A 123 -2.22 2.76 14.93
C HIS A 123 -2.87 1.77 13.94
N TYR A 124 -2.04 0.99 13.23
CA TYR A 124 -2.55 0.01 12.29
C TYR A 124 -3.24 -1.12 13.06
N PRO A 125 -4.45 -1.53 12.65
CA PRO A 125 -5.27 -2.46 13.44
C PRO A 125 -4.77 -3.92 13.33
N LEU A 126 -3.46 -4.13 13.44
CA LEU A 126 -2.80 -5.43 13.39
C LEU A 126 -1.89 -5.59 14.58
N SER A 127 -2.10 -6.63 15.37
CA SER A 127 -1.25 -7.05 16.48
C SER A 127 -0.66 -8.43 16.21
N LEU A 128 0.37 -8.83 16.97
CA LEU A 128 0.96 -10.17 16.87
C LEU A 128 -0.05 -11.30 17.16
N GLN A 129 -1.13 -10.99 17.87
CA GLN A 129 -2.20 -11.93 18.21
C GLN A 129 -3.41 -11.87 17.27
N SER A 130 -3.39 -10.91 16.30
CA SER A 130 -4.48 -10.82 15.33
C SER A 130 -4.61 -12.09 14.53
N CYS A 131 -5.84 -12.57 14.37
CA CYS A 131 -6.13 -13.70 13.49
C CYS A 131 -5.99 -13.23 12.04
N ILE A 132 -5.20 -13.96 11.26
CA ILE A 132 -4.98 -13.69 9.84
C ILE A 132 -5.25 -14.94 9.00
N ARG A 133 -5.49 -14.71 7.71
CA ARG A 133 -5.49 -15.76 6.69
C ARG A 133 -4.69 -15.29 5.48
N LEU A 134 -3.84 -16.17 4.96
CA LEU A 134 -3.03 -15.88 3.78
C LEU A 134 -3.69 -16.46 2.54
N ILE A 135 -3.64 -15.71 1.44
CA ILE A 135 -4.04 -16.17 0.11
C ILE A 135 -2.84 -15.95 -0.81
N SER A 136 -2.30 -17.01 -1.38
CA SER A 136 -1.25 -16.93 -2.39
C SER A 136 -1.83 -17.12 -3.78
N ILE A 137 -1.45 -16.26 -4.71
CA ILE A 137 -1.88 -16.29 -6.12
C ILE A 137 -0.66 -16.52 -6.97
N ASP A 138 -0.63 -17.63 -7.68
CA ASP A 138 0.41 -17.99 -8.65
C ASP A 138 -0.18 -17.95 -10.06
N ILE A 139 0.45 -17.21 -10.97
CA ILE A 139 0.00 -17.04 -12.35
C ILE A 139 1.00 -17.72 -13.29
N TYR A 140 0.53 -18.63 -14.16
CA TYR A 140 1.33 -19.40 -15.12
C TYR A 140 0.92 -19.06 -16.56
N PRO A 141 1.84 -19.10 -17.55
CA PRO A 141 3.15 -18.48 -17.52
C PRO A 141 2.98 -16.96 -17.72
N LEU A 142 3.62 -16.16 -16.91
CA LEU A 142 3.85 -14.80 -17.33
C LEU A 142 4.92 -14.89 -18.42
N THR A 143 4.52 -14.75 -19.68
CA THR A 143 5.45 -14.62 -20.81
C THR A 143 6.51 -13.59 -20.46
N ASP A 144 7.77 -13.92 -20.70
CA ASP A 144 8.93 -13.02 -20.52
C ASP A 144 8.91 -11.84 -21.52
N ASN A 145 7.78 -11.19 -21.68
CA ASN A 145 7.70 -9.98 -22.47
C ASN A 145 8.22 -8.82 -21.62
N THR A 146 9.18 -8.14 -22.19
CA THR A 146 9.92 -6.95 -21.80
C THR A 146 9.07 -5.73 -21.45
N ALA A 147 7.82 -5.89 -21.05
CA ALA A 147 7.00 -4.83 -20.49
C ALA A 147 7.52 -4.49 -19.09
N ASP A 148 7.62 -3.20 -18.82
CA ASP A 148 8.07 -2.64 -17.56
C ASP A 148 7.36 -3.36 -16.39
N SER A 149 8.13 -4.15 -15.63
CA SER A 149 7.59 -5.06 -14.59
C SER A 149 6.76 -4.31 -13.54
N SER A 150 7.02 -3.02 -13.36
CA SER A 150 6.32 -2.16 -12.40
C SER A 150 4.89 -1.82 -12.84
N LEU A 151 4.65 -1.58 -14.13
CA LEU A 151 3.32 -1.34 -14.68
C LEU A 151 2.45 -2.60 -14.64
N VAL A 152 3.04 -3.75 -14.96
CA VAL A 152 2.34 -5.04 -14.89
C VAL A 152 1.91 -5.33 -13.45
N ASP A 153 2.79 -5.10 -12.48
CA ASP A 153 2.49 -5.28 -11.05
C ASP A 153 1.33 -4.37 -10.61
N LEU A 154 1.34 -3.10 -11.01
CA LEU A 154 0.28 -2.15 -10.69
C LEU A 154 -1.09 -2.57 -11.25
N VAL A 155 -1.14 -2.98 -12.52
CA VAL A 155 -2.36 -3.44 -13.17
C VAL A 155 -2.90 -4.72 -12.50
N MET A 156 -2.01 -5.66 -12.16
CA MET A 156 -2.38 -6.90 -11.46
C MET A 156 -2.93 -6.61 -10.07
N ARG A 157 -2.29 -5.73 -9.30
CA ARG A 157 -2.77 -5.29 -7.98
C ARG A 157 -4.17 -4.68 -8.06
N GLN A 158 -4.41 -3.84 -9.07
CA GLN A 158 -5.73 -3.23 -9.26
C GLN A 158 -6.80 -4.30 -9.54
N LYS A 159 -6.54 -5.23 -10.46
CA LYS A 159 -7.47 -6.32 -10.79
C LYS A 159 -7.77 -7.23 -9.58
N ILE A 160 -6.75 -7.57 -8.80
CA ILE A 160 -6.90 -8.35 -7.57
C ILE A 160 -7.76 -7.60 -6.56
N THR A 161 -7.48 -6.32 -6.35
CA THR A 161 -8.24 -5.47 -5.42
C THR A 161 -9.71 -5.34 -5.82
N ASP A 162 -9.99 -5.11 -7.10
CA ASP A 162 -11.36 -5.00 -7.61
C ASP A 162 -12.11 -6.33 -7.49
N SER A 163 -11.45 -7.45 -7.75
CA SER A 163 -12.03 -8.79 -7.59
C SER A 163 -12.35 -9.11 -6.13
N LEU A 164 -11.48 -8.73 -5.18
CA LEU A 164 -11.75 -8.87 -3.76
C LEU A 164 -12.99 -8.09 -3.33
N ARG A 165 -13.12 -6.84 -3.78
CA ARG A 165 -14.29 -6.00 -3.48
C ARG A 165 -15.58 -6.61 -4.01
N LEU A 166 -15.58 -7.08 -5.26
CA LEU A 166 -16.75 -7.68 -5.90
C LEU A 166 -17.20 -9.00 -5.22
N CYS A 167 -16.27 -9.77 -4.68
CA CYS A 167 -16.54 -11.07 -4.07
C CYS A 167 -16.83 -11.00 -2.55
N GLY A 168 -17.10 -9.83 -2.01
CA GLY A 168 -17.55 -9.67 -0.63
C GLY A 168 -16.43 -9.60 0.42
N PHE A 169 -15.18 -9.40 0.00
CA PHE A 169 -14.03 -9.19 0.90
C PHE A 169 -13.93 -7.74 1.41
N CYS A 170 -15.03 -6.98 1.37
CA CYS A 170 -15.03 -5.57 1.78
C CYS A 170 -14.94 -5.34 3.29
N LYS A 171 -15.26 -6.34 4.10
CA LYS A 171 -15.29 -6.22 5.58
C LYS A 171 -13.96 -6.57 6.26
N PRO A 172 -13.25 -7.66 5.87
CA PRO A 172 -11.92 -7.87 6.39
C PRO A 172 -10.96 -6.83 5.80
N ILE A 173 -10.07 -6.31 6.65
CA ILE A 173 -8.97 -5.49 6.19
C ILE A 173 -7.96 -6.43 5.52
N TYR A 174 -7.40 -6.03 4.40
CA TYR A 174 -6.40 -6.83 3.70
C TYR A 174 -5.21 -5.99 3.25
N ASN A 175 -4.05 -6.65 3.17
CA ASN A 175 -2.86 -6.12 2.52
C ASN A 175 -2.46 -7.03 1.36
N LEU A 176 -2.20 -6.41 0.23
CA LEU A 176 -1.71 -7.10 -0.96
C LEU A 176 -0.20 -6.90 -1.10
N ILE A 177 0.54 -7.98 -0.97
CA ILE A 177 1.99 -7.99 -1.01
C ILE A 177 2.44 -8.73 -2.27
N THR A 178 3.44 -8.18 -2.98
CA THR A 178 4.09 -8.88 -4.07
C THR A 178 5.41 -9.46 -3.58
N LEU A 179 5.59 -10.77 -3.71
CA LEU A 179 6.86 -11.43 -3.45
C LEU A 179 7.70 -11.42 -4.73
N ASN A 180 8.77 -10.63 -4.74
CA ASN A 180 9.61 -10.37 -5.93
C ASN A 180 10.29 -11.60 -6.54
N THR A 181 10.39 -12.72 -5.82
CA THR A 181 11.17 -13.88 -6.26
C THR A 181 10.45 -14.79 -7.25
N SER A 182 9.13 -14.67 -7.43
CA SER A 182 8.34 -15.65 -8.17
C SER A 182 7.10 -15.11 -8.88
N LYS A 183 6.96 -13.80 -9.06
CA LYS A 183 5.73 -13.19 -9.63
C LYS A 183 4.46 -13.67 -8.90
N ARG A 184 4.58 -13.87 -7.59
CA ARG A 184 3.52 -14.33 -6.71
C ARG A 184 2.93 -13.16 -5.93
N PHE A 185 1.62 -13.09 -5.87
CA PHE A 185 0.90 -12.15 -5.03
C PHE A 185 0.43 -12.85 -3.76
N VAL A 186 0.69 -12.24 -2.61
CA VAL A 186 0.19 -12.73 -1.33
C VAL A 186 -0.75 -11.69 -0.73
N ILE A 187 -1.96 -12.11 -0.41
CA ILE A 187 -2.95 -11.30 0.29
C ILE A 187 -2.93 -11.74 1.75
N VAL A 188 -2.74 -10.78 2.64
CA VAL A 188 -2.89 -10.98 4.09
C VAL A 188 -4.26 -10.45 4.46
N LEU A 189 -5.21 -11.34 4.72
CA LEU A 189 -6.52 -11.00 5.26
C LEU A 189 -6.44 -10.96 6.78
N PHE A 190 -6.97 -9.91 7.39
CA PHE A 190 -7.14 -9.86 8.83
C PHE A 190 -8.42 -9.11 9.18
N ALA A 191 -9.02 -9.47 10.29
CA ALA A 191 -10.20 -8.79 10.80
C ALA A 191 -10.19 -8.78 12.32
N ASN A 192 -10.79 -7.74 12.88
CA ASN A 192 -11.08 -7.70 14.29
C ASN A 192 -12.31 -8.56 14.57
N GLY A 193 -12.16 -9.56 15.44
CA GLY A 193 -13.24 -10.48 15.80
C GLY A 193 -13.55 -11.54 14.72
N ASP A 194 -14.80 -12.03 14.70
CA ASP A 194 -15.24 -13.17 13.89
C ASP A 194 -15.45 -12.86 12.39
N ALA A 195 -15.05 -11.68 11.90
CA ALA A 195 -15.34 -11.27 10.53
C ALA A 195 -14.64 -12.13 9.46
N LEU A 196 -13.50 -12.78 9.79
CA LEU A 196 -12.83 -13.72 8.89
C LEU A 196 -13.55 -15.07 8.80
N SER A 197 -14.17 -15.53 9.90
CA SER A 197 -14.92 -16.79 9.93
C SER A 197 -16.20 -16.75 9.09
N ASN A 198 -16.69 -15.53 8.77
CA ASN A 198 -17.86 -15.32 7.93
C ASN A 198 -17.57 -15.42 6.41
N LEU A 199 -16.29 -15.53 6.01
CA LEU A 199 -15.95 -15.75 4.60
C LEU A 199 -16.23 -17.22 4.25
N SER A 200 -17.28 -17.45 3.47
CA SER A 200 -17.67 -18.78 3.03
C SER A 200 -16.73 -19.33 1.95
N VAL A 201 -16.66 -20.64 1.82
CA VAL A 201 -15.92 -21.31 0.73
C VAL A 201 -16.37 -20.80 -0.63
N SER A 202 -17.68 -20.49 -0.78
CA SER A 202 -18.24 -19.93 -2.01
C SER A 202 -17.66 -18.55 -2.37
N SER A 203 -17.30 -17.72 -1.38
CA SER A 203 -16.64 -16.42 -1.63
C SER A 203 -15.27 -16.60 -2.27
N TYR A 204 -14.48 -17.59 -1.82
CA TYR A 204 -13.18 -17.90 -2.42
C TYR A 204 -13.32 -18.47 -3.83
N HIS A 205 -14.34 -19.31 -4.08
CA HIS A 205 -14.62 -19.81 -5.42
C HIS A 205 -15.05 -18.67 -6.37
N ALA A 206 -15.90 -17.76 -5.92
CA ALA A 206 -16.30 -16.58 -6.71
C ALA A 206 -15.09 -15.70 -7.02
N PHE A 207 -14.22 -15.50 -6.05
CA PHE A 207 -12.96 -14.75 -6.24
C PHE A 207 -12.05 -15.42 -7.28
N TYR A 208 -11.83 -16.74 -7.19
CA TYR A 208 -11.06 -17.47 -8.16
C TYR A 208 -11.64 -17.35 -9.57
N GLN A 209 -12.96 -17.56 -9.74
CA GLN A 209 -13.63 -17.45 -11.03
C GLN A 209 -13.57 -16.04 -11.62
N GLN A 210 -13.73 -15.02 -10.78
CA GLN A 210 -13.67 -13.63 -11.22
C GLN A 210 -12.24 -13.27 -11.66
N LEU A 211 -11.25 -13.68 -10.89
CA LEU A 211 -9.86 -13.35 -11.16
C LEU A 211 -9.32 -14.11 -12.37
N SER A 212 -9.67 -15.40 -12.54
CA SER A 212 -9.28 -16.21 -13.70
C SER A 212 -9.81 -15.66 -15.02
N LYS A 213 -10.98 -15.04 -15.02
CA LYS A 213 -11.55 -14.36 -16.20
C LYS A 213 -10.82 -13.05 -16.53
N GLN A 214 -10.35 -12.33 -15.51
CA GLN A 214 -9.75 -11.00 -15.69
C GLN A 214 -8.25 -11.03 -15.96
N ILE A 215 -7.54 -12.01 -15.43
CA ILE A 215 -6.08 -12.08 -15.50
C ILE A 215 -5.64 -13.20 -16.42
N SER A 216 -5.86 -14.45 -16.02
CA SER A 216 -5.46 -15.64 -16.76
C SER A 216 -6.23 -16.85 -16.28
N PRO A 217 -6.69 -17.73 -17.18
CA PRO A 217 -7.25 -19.02 -16.77
C PRO A 217 -6.17 -19.97 -16.19
N GLU A 218 -4.90 -19.73 -16.50
CA GLU A 218 -3.77 -20.52 -16.02
C GLU A 218 -3.18 -19.93 -14.73
N MET A 219 -4.00 -19.96 -13.66
CA MET A 219 -3.58 -19.49 -12.34
C MET A 219 -4.05 -20.44 -11.26
N SER A 220 -3.30 -20.48 -10.16
CA SER A 220 -3.68 -21.20 -8.96
C SER A 220 -3.80 -20.24 -7.78
N ILE A 221 -4.80 -20.46 -6.95
CA ILE A 221 -4.97 -19.74 -5.68
C ILE A 221 -4.85 -20.75 -4.54
N TYR A 222 -3.99 -20.44 -3.58
CA TYR A 222 -3.76 -21.25 -2.38
C TYR A 222 -4.26 -20.49 -1.16
N ILE A 223 -5.25 -21.07 -0.48
CA ILE A 223 -5.87 -20.50 0.72
C ILE A 223 -5.23 -21.15 1.95
N GLY A 224 -4.49 -20.37 2.73
CA GLY A 224 -3.87 -20.78 3.96
C GLY A 224 -4.86 -20.99 5.11
N ASN A 225 -4.37 -21.44 6.25
CA ASN A 225 -5.15 -21.61 7.46
C ASN A 225 -5.44 -20.27 8.15
N PHE A 226 -6.36 -20.29 9.10
CA PHE A 226 -6.49 -19.23 10.08
C PHE A 226 -5.40 -19.42 11.13
N ILE A 227 -4.55 -18.42 11.27
CA ILE A 227 -3.38 -18.44 12.17
C ILE A 227 -3.28 -17.12 12.93
N SER A 228 -2.46 -17.09 13.98
CA SER A 228 -2.05 -15.83 14.57
C SER A 228 -1.03 -15.13 13.65
N PHE A 229 -0.98 -13.80 13.70
CA PHE A 229 -0.03 -13.03 12.91
C PHE A 229 1.44 -13.40 13.22
N SER A 230 1.73 -13.83 14.46
CA SER A 230 3.06 -14.31 14.84
C SER A 230 3.51 -15.56 14.07
N GLU A 231 2.56 -16.36 13.58
CA GLU A 231 2.79 -17.62 12.84
C GLU A 231 2.83 -17.41 11.30
N MET A 232 2.64 -16.18 10.85
CA MET A 232 2.56 -15.85 9.43
C MET A 232 3.71 -16.42 8.59
N ARG A 233 4.92 -16.45 9.15
CA ARG A 233 6.10 -16.95 8.46
C ARG A 233 6.09 -18.47 8.26
N SER A 234 5.66 -19.21 9.27
CA SER A 234 5.52 -20.67 9.17
C SER A 234 4.43 -21.03 8.17
N GLU A 235 3.36 -20.24 8.12
CA GLU A 235 2.28 -20.46 7.16
C GLU A 235 2.71 -20.18 5.73
N ILE A 236 3.50 -19.14 5.46
CA ILE A 236 4.08 -18.92 4.14
C ILE A 236 4.94 -20.08 3.72
N HIS A 237 5.83 -20.55 4.59
CA HIS A 237 6.67 -21.70 4.29
C HIS A 237 5.83 -22.96 4.00
N ARG A 238 4.72 -23.14 4.71
CA ARG A 238 3.77 -24.23 4.47
C ARG A 238 3.10 -24.09 3.10
N ILE A 239 2.63 -22.90 2.74
CA ILE A 239 2.08 -22.63 1.41
C ILE A 239 3.13 -22.86 0.33
N ASP A 240 4.38 -22.43 0.54
CA ASP A 240 5.48 -22.64 -0.40
C ASP A 240 5.74 -24.13 -0.64
N THR A 241 5.72 -24.93 0.41
CA THR A 241 5.86 -26.39 0.32
C THR A 241 4.68 -26.99 -0.45
N PHE A 242 3.47 -26.53 -0.21
CA PHE A 242 2.27 -26.99 -0.90
C PHE A 242 2.32 -26.64 -2.40
N VAL A 243 2.76 -25.43 -2.74
CA VAL A 243 2.96 -24.99 -4.13
C VAL A 243 4.04 -25.81 -4.83
N ALA A 244 5.14 -26.09 -4.12
CA ALA A 244 6.25 -26.90 -4.68
C ALA A 244 5.81 -28.35 -4.96
N ASN A 245 4.90 -28.88 -4.14
CA ASN A 245 4.35 -30.23 -4.33
C ASN A 245 3.27 -30.29 -5.43
N ASN A 246 2.72 -29.17 -5.87
CA ASN A 246 1.82 -29.11 -7.02
C ASN A 246 2.62 -29.20 -8.34
N VAL A 247 3.23 -30.34 -8.58
CA VAL A 247 4.14 -30.59 -9.70
C VAL A 247 3.48 -30.37 -11.07
N ASN A 248 2.21 -30.69 -11.17
CA ASN A 248 1.43 -30.55 -12.41
C ASN A 248 0.94 -29.15 -12.68
N LYS A 249 1.14 -28.21 -11.73
CA LYS A 249 0.69 -26.80 -11.83
C LYS A 249 -0.74 -26.68 -12.38
N LYS A 250 -1.62 -27.58 -11.96
CA LYS A 250 -3.01 -27.59 -12.41
C LYS A 250 -3.73 -26.34 -11.92
N PRO A 251 -4.25 -25.48 -12.82
CA PRO A 251 -4.96 -24.28 -12.44
C PRO A 251 -6.19 -24.60 -11.59
N SER A 252 -6.20 -24.17 -10.33
CA SER A 252 -7.32 -24.43 -9.43
C SER A 252 -7.25 -23.56 -8.16
N LEU A 253 -8.30 -23.67 -7.36
CA LEU A 253 -8.37 -23.14 -6.00
C LEU A 253 -8.06 -24.26 -5.00
N TYR A 254 -7.03 -24.07 -4.19
CA TYR A 254 -6.55 -25.04 -3.20
C TYR A 254 -6.71 -24.50 -1.78
N PHE A 255 -7.20 -25.36 -0.88
CA PHE A 255 -7.20 -25.08 0.56
C PHE A 255 -6.12 -25.93 1.23
N THR A 256 -5.16 -25.26 1.87
CA THR A 256 -4.02 -25.98 2.49
C THR A 256 -4.41 -26.80 3.72
N GLU A 257 -5.64 -26.66 4.23
CA GLU A 257 -6.22 -27.51 5.28
C GLU A 257 -6.52 -28.95 4.83
N GLN A 258 -6.64 -29.16 3.51
CA GLN A 258 -7.04 -30.46 2.94
C GLN A 258 -5.84 -31.35 2.62
N GLU A 259 -4.78 -31.31 3.42
CA GLU A 259 -3.52 -32.04 3.22
C GLU A 259 -3.61 -33.58 3.03
N LYS A 260 -4.80 -34.16 3.15
CA LYS A 260 -4.94 -35.63 3.13
C LYS A 260 -4.72 -36.29 1.75
N ASN A 261 -4.53 -35.52 0.67
CA ASN A 261 -4.44 -36.08 -0.69
C ASN A 261 -3.17 -35.70 -1.49
N PHE A 262 -2.20 -35.05 -0.89
CA PHE A 262 -0.91 -34.86 -1.54
C PHE A 262 0.10 -35.83 -0.93
N ALA A 263 0.74 -36.65 -1.78
CA ALA A 263 1.89 -37.44 -1.39
C ALA A 263 2.86 -36.55 -0.59
N THR A 264 3.18 -36.96 0.62
CA THR A 264 4.06 -36.18 1.49
C THR A 264 5.40 -35.98 0.77
N SER A 265 6.08 -34.85 1.00
CA SER A 265 7.43 -34.62 0.45
C SER A 265 8.42 -35.74 0.78
N MET A 266 8.12 -36.52 1.83
CA MET A 266 8.84 -37.72 2.22
C MET A 266 8.67 -38.85 1.20
N ASP A 267 7.45 -39.04 0.66
CA ASP A 267 7.19 -40.06 -0.37
C ASP A 267 7.89 -39.73 -1.66
N VAL A 268 8.01 -38.46 -2.05
CA VAL A 268 8.73 -38.02 -3.26
C VAL A 268 10.24 -38.22 -3.08
N ALA A 269 10.80 -37.82 -1.94
CA ALA A 269 12.23 -37.98 -1.66
C ALA A 269 12.63 -39.45 -1.59
N ASP A 270 11.81 -40.30 -0.98
CA ASP A 270 12.05 -41.75 -0.90
C ASP A 270 11.95 -42.41 -2.26
N ASN A 271 10.98 -41.99 -3.09
CA ASN A 271 10.86 -42.47 -4.46
C ASN A 271 12.05 -42.03 -5.35
N ILE A 272 12.50 -40.77 -5.23
CA ILE A 272 13.69 -40.29 -5.93
C ILE A 272 14.94 -41.07 -5.50
N ALA A 273 15.11 -41.32 -4.22
CA ALA A 273 16.22 -42.15 -3.72
C ALA A 273 16.14 -43.61 -4.20
N HIS A 274 14.93 -44.17 -4.31
CA HIS A 274 14.69 -45.48 -4.88
C HIS A 274 14.99 -45.53 -6.37
N TRP A 275 14.49 -44.53 -7.13
CA TRP A 275 14.75 -44.43 -8.59
C TRP A 275 16.24 -44.25 -8.92
N ASN A 276 16.95 -43.42 -8.14
CA ASN A 276 18.41 -43.30 -8.29
C ASN A 276 19.16 -44.60 -8.03
N ARG A 277 18.70 -45.41 -7.06
CA ARG A 277 19.29 -46.75 -6.85
C ARG A 277 19.04 -47.70 -8.02
N LEU A 278 17.80 -47.71 -8.56
CA LEU A 278 17.45 -48.54 -9.74
C LEU A 278 18.22 -48.06 -10.98
N LEU A 279 18.37 -46.77 -11.17
CA LEU A 279 19.15 -46.20 -12.27
C LEU A 279 20.62 -46.60 -12.19
N ASN A 280 21.24 -46.46 -11.01
CA ASN A 280 22.63 -46.82 -10.77
C ASN A 280 22.92 -48.33 -10.82
N SER A 281 21.89 -49.16 -10.65
CA SER A 281 21.96 -50.62 -10.75
C SER A 281 21.54 -51.14 -12.13
N GLU A 282 21.33 -50.25 -13.11
CA GLU A 282 20.95 -50.55 -14.51
C GLU A 282 19.62 -51.34 -14.63
N GLN A 283 18.74 -51.26 -13.62
CA GLN A 283 17.44 -51.96 -13.61
C GLN A 283 16.35 -51.09 -14.25
N TYR A 284 16.47 -50.77 -15.51
CA TYR A 284 15.63 -49.80 -16.23
C TYR A 284 14.14 -50.19 -16.30
N GLU A 285 13.85 -51.51 -16.47
CA GLU A 285 12.43 -51.98 -16.50
C GLU A 285 11.73 -51.73 -15.18
N LYS A 286 12.37 -52.05 -14.06
CA LYS A 286 11.80 -51.78 -12.71
C LYS A 286 11.72 -50.28 -12.39
N LEU A 287 12.66 -49.52 -12.91
CA LEU A 287 12.61 -48.07 -12.79
C LEU A 287 11.37 -47.50 -13.51
N LEU A 288 11.12 -47.95 -14.73
CA LEU A 288 10.00 -47.52 -15.54
C LEU A 288 8.66 -47.92 -14.92
N GLU A 289 8.53 -49.17 -14.45
CA GLU A 289 7.35 -49.65 -13.72
C GLU A 289 7.09 -48.83 -12.44
N SER A 290 8.15 -48.54 -11.67
CA SER A 290 8.03 -47.75 -10.42
C SER A 290 7.62 -46.32 -10.71
N ILE A 291 8.15 -45.70 -11.77
CA ILE A 291 7.74 -44.34 -12.20
C ILE A 291 6.29 -44.33 -12.68
N LEU A 292 5.88 -45.27 -13.49
CA LEU A 292 4.51 -45.38 -14.00
C LEU A 292 3.50 -45.59 -12.86
N SER A 293 3.82 -46.53 -11.95
CA SER A 293 2.98 -46.77 -10.76
C SER A 293 2.83 -45.50 -9.86
N TYR A 294 3.90 -44.73 -9.76
CA TYR A 294 3.85 -43.45 -9.01
C TYR A 294 3.03 -42.40 -9.76
N LEU A 295 3.13 -42.31 -11.07
CA LEU A 295 2.31 -41.37 -11.88
C LEU A 295 0.82 -41.74 -11.84
N ASP A 296 0.50 -43.04 -11.87
CA ASP A 296 -0.91 -43.52 -11.71
C ASP A 296 -1.45 -43.24 -10.31
N PHE A 297 -0.58 -43.26 -9.28
CA PHE A 297 -0.99 -42.93 -7.89
C PHE A 297 -1.27 -41.45 -7.69
N ILE A 298 -0.60 -40.54 -8.44
CA ILE A 298 -0.75 -39.08 -8.32
C ILE A 298 -1.72 -38.48 -9.36
N SER A 299 -2.19 -39.27 -10.33
CA SER A 299 -3.22 -38.85 -11.30
C SER A 299 -4.63 -38.97 -10.77
#